data_898ed494a41bd5ddc4546b3d884b0066
#
_entry.id   898ed494a41bd5ddc4546b3d884b0066
#
_cell.length_a   1.000
_cell.length_b   1.000
_cell.length_c   1.000
_cell.angle_alpha   90.00
_cell.angle_beta   90.00
_cell.angle_gamma   90.00
#
_symmetry.space_group_name_H-M   'P 1'
#
loop_
_entity.id
_entity.type
_entity.pdbx_description
1 polymer ?
#
loop_
_entity_poly.entity_id
_entity_poly.type
_entity_poly.pdbx_seq_one_letter_code
_entity_poly.pdbx_strand_id
1 'polypeptide(L)'
;MNKKFEDFNLDKYIIKALYNLNYTIPSKVQEEVIPRLLKKEDVIVKSKTGSGKTASFGIPICENIDIENNNVQALIVVPTRELALQVKDEISNIGRFKKIRCSAIFGKQP
;
A
#
# COMPACT_ATOMS: atom_id res chain seq x y z
N MET A 1 13.40 -13.80 15.44
CA MET A 1 11.98 -13.52 15.65
C MET A 1 11.37 -12.88 14.42
N ASN A 2 10.15 -13.27 14.07
CA ASN A 2 9.47 -12.68 12.95
C ASN A 2 8.97 -11.28 13.30
N LYS A 3 9.14 -10.36 12.37
CA LYS A 3 8.62 -9.02 12.50
C LYS A 3 7.09 -9.04 12.36
N LYS A 4 6.42 -8.16 13.07
CA LYS A 4 4.98 -7.94 12.94
C LYS A 4 4.73 -6.58 12.29
N PHE A 5 3.53 -6.40 11.72
CA PHE A 5 3.21 -5.11 11.11
C PHE A 5 3.25 -3.97 12.14
N GLU A 6 2.91 -4.25 13.39
CA GLU A 6 2.99 -3.25 14.45
C GLU A 6 4.41 -2.72 14.66
N ASP A 7 5.40 -3.50 14.32
CA ASP A 7 6.81 -3.11 14.49
C ASP A 7 7.23 -1.99 13.53
N PHE A 8 6.42 -1.67 12.52
CA PHE A 8 6.70 -0.58 11.59
C PHE A 8 6.20 0.78 12.09
N ASN A 9 5.59 0.85 13.26
CA ASN A 9 5.01 2.09 13.82
C ASN A 9 3.94 2.70 12.94
N LEU A 10 3.04 1.85 12.44
CA LEU A 10 1.96 2.28 11.56
C LEU A 10 0.78 2.84 12.36
N ASP A 11 0.01 3.71 11.71
CA ASP A 11 -1.24 4.24 12.24
C ASP A 11 -2.18 3.10 12.64
N LYS A 12 -2.93 3.29 13.74
CA LYS A 12 -3.85 2.25 14.24
C LYS A 12 -4.90 1.86 13.22
N TYR A 13 -5.32 2.78 12.36
CA TYR A 13 -6.31 2.48 11.33
C TYR A 13 -5.73 1.63 10.21
N ILE A 14 -4.46 1.78 9.91
CA ILE A 14 -3.76 0.92 8.96
C ILE A 14 -3.62 -0.48 9.55
N ILE A 15 -3.19 -0.59 10.80
CA ILE A 15 -3.07 -1.90 11.48
C ILE A 15 -4.42 -2.61 11.52
N LYS A 16 -5.50 -1.89 11.82
CA LYS A 16 -6.84 -2.47 11.84
C LYS A 16 -7.23 -3.04 10.48
N ALA A 17 -6.92 -2.32 9.40
CA ALA A 17 -7.21 -2.79 8.06
C ALA A 17 -6.43 -4.06 7.74
N LEU A 18 -5.16 -4.12 8.13
CA LEU A 18 -4.32 -5.28 7.88
C LEU A 18 -4.84 -6.52 8.61
N TYR A 19 -5.31 -6.36 9.85
CA TYR A 19 -5.94 -7.47 10.56
C TYR A 19 -7.20 -7.97 9.87
N ASN A 20 -8.04 -7.04 9.38
CA ASN A 20 -9.24 -7.42 8.64
C ASN A 20 -8.93 -8.14 7.34
N LEU A 21 -7.79 -7.87 6.75
CA LEU A 21 -7.34 -8.53 5.52
C LEU A 21 -6.57 -9.83 5.80
N ASN A 22 -6.49 -10.22 7.08
CA ASN A 22 -5.74 -11.40 7.53
C ASN A 22 -4.23 -11.29 7.27
N TYR A 23 -3.71 -10.08 7.23
CA TYR A 23 -2.27 -9.84 7.16
C TYR A 23 -1.71 -9.89 8.58
N THR A 24 -1.08 -10.99 8.94
CA THR A 24 -0.59 -11.19 10.30
C THR A 24 0.91 -10.98 10.42
N ILE A 25 1.67 -11.55 9.49
CA ILE A 25 3.11 -11.46 9.50
C ILE A 25 3.56 -10.93 8.15
N PRO A 26 4.41 -9.89 8.10
CA PRO A 26 4.88 -9.38 6.82
C PRO A 26 5.71 -10.41 6.07
N SER A 27 5.57 -10.40 4.74
CA SER A 27 6.43 -11.19 3.88
C SER A 27 7.84 -10.60 3.87
N LYS A 28 8.79 -11.35 3.32
CA LYS A 28 10.16 -10.88 3.24
C LYS A 28 10.27 -9.56 2.47
N VAL A 29 9.57 -9.45 1.33
CA VAL A 29 9.60 -8.21 0.55
C VAL A 29 8.99 -7.05 1.34
N GLN A 30 7.94 -7.32 2.10
CA GLN A 30 7.33 -6.28 2.94
C GLN A 30 8.29 -5.83 4.04
N GLU A 31 8.97 -6.74 4.70
CA GLU A 31 9.94 -6.39 5.74
C GLU A 31 11.04 -5.48 5.22
N GLU A 32 11.50 -5.70 4.00
CA GLU A 32 12.59 -4.92 3.42
C GLU A 32 12.13 -3.59 2.85
N VAL A 33 10.96 -3.55 2.21
CA VAL A 33 10.51 -2.39 1.45
C VAL A 33 9.78 -1.37 2.33
N ILE A 34 8.91 -1.82 3.24
CA ILE A 34 8.07 -0.91 4.02
C ILE A 34 8.91 0.10 4.81
N PRO A 35 9.93 -0.29 5.58
CA PRO A 35 10.70 0.70 6.33
C PRO A 35 11.38 1.73 5.44
N ARG A 36 11.86 1.32 4.28
CA ARG A 36 12.55 2.24 3.36
C ARG A 36 11.59 3.26 2.78
N LEU A 37 10.42 2.82 2.35
CA LEU A 37 9.41 3.74 1.80
C LEU A 37 8.80 4.64 2.87
N LEU A 38 8.70 4.18 4.10
CA LEU A 38 8.27 5.05 5.21
C LEU A 38 9.25 6.19 5.43
N LYS A 39 10.53 5.96 5.15
CA LYS A 39 11.56 7.00 5.21
C LYS A 39 11.67 7.80 3.93
N LYS A 40 10.79 7.53 2.96
CA LYS A 40 10.75 8.20 1.65
C LYS A 40 12.00 7.96 0.81
N GLU A 41 12.62 6.80 0.99
CA GLU A 41 13.73 6.38 0.12
C GLU A 41 13.17 5.81 -1.19
N ASP A 42 13.93 5.93 -2.25
CA ASP A 42 13.60 5.32 -3.54
C ASP A 42 14.03 3.86 -3.54
N VAL A 43 13.17 2.97 -4.04
CA VAL A 43 13.42 1.53 -4.02
C VAL A 43 13.06 0.91 -5.36
N ILE A 44 13.87 -0.05 -5.79
CA ILE A 44 13.54 -0.90 -6.92
C ILE A 44 13.32 -2.31 -6.38
N VAL A 45 12.13 -2.87 -6.65
CA VAL A 45 11.76 -4.18 -6.11
C VAL A 45 11.52 -5.15 -7.25
N LYS A 46 12.24 -6.26 -7.24
CA LYS A 46 12.01 -7.37 -8.17
C LYS A 46 11.59 -8.57 -7.34
N SER A 47 10.36 -9.00 -7.53
CA SER A 47 9.83 -10.15 -6.79
C SER A 47 8.74 -10.82 -7.62
N LYS A 48 8.44 -12.05 -7.23
CA LYS A 48 7.41 -12.85 -7.91
C LYS A 48 6.03 -12.30 -7.64
N THR A 49 5.12 -12.52 -8.56
CA THR A 49 3.68 -12.29 -8.37
C THR A 49 3.23 -13.09 -7.13
N GLY A 50 2.42 -12.46 -6.30
CA GLY A 50 1.93 -13.12 -5.08
C GLY A 50 2.84 -13.01 -3.88
N SER A 51 3.94 -12.25 -3.98
CA SER A 51 4.87 -12.08 -2.87
C SER A 51 4.46 -10.98 -1.88
N GLY A 52 3.31 -10.34 -2.11
CA GLY A 52 2.86 -9.21 -1.29
C GLY A 52 3.45 -7.89 -1.72
N LYS A 53 3.88 -7.79 -2.98
CA LYS A 53 4.55 -6.60 -3.51
C LYS A 53 3.66 -5.37 -3.43
N THR A 54 2.37 -5.51 -3.77
CA THR A 54 1.44 -4.37 -3.76
C THR A 54 1.33 -3.78 -2.36
N ALA A 55 1.18 -4.62 -1.34
CA ALA A 55 1.11 -4.14 0.03
C ALA A 55 2.42 -3.50 0.49
N SER A 56 3.55 -3.94 -0.05
CA SER A 56 4.86 -3.40 0.35
C SER A 56 4.98 -1.91 0.02
N PHE A 57 4.34 -1.43 -1.04
CA PHE A 57 4.29 0.02 -1.31
C PHE A 57 2.96 0.63 -0.89
N GLY A 58 1.87 -0.14 -0.91
CA GLY A 58 0.55 0.36 -0.52
C GLY A 58 0.48 0.77 0.94
N ILE A 59 1.09 0.01 1.83
CA ILE A 59 1.09 0.31 3.25
C ILE A 59 1.81 1.64 3.55
N PRO A 60 3.04 1.86 3.08
CA PRO A 60 3.69 3.16 3.31
C PRO A 60 2.95 4.33 2.66
N ILE A 61 2.40 4.14 1.48
CA ILE A 61 1.62 5.20 0.83
C ILE A 61 0.43 5.58 1.71
N CYS A 62 -0.36 4.59 2.15
CA CYS A 62 -1.51 4.86 3.00
C CYS A 62 -1.10 5.49 4.32
N GLU A 63 0.03 5.08 4.88
CA GLU A 63 0.53 5.67 6.12
C GLU A 63 0.82 7.16 5.96
N ASN A 64 1.40 7.54 4.82
CA ASN A 64 1.84 8.91 4.58
C ASN A 64 0.77 9.85 4.02
N ILE A 65 -0.40 9.33 3.65
CA ILE A 65 -1.49 10.16 3.13
C ILE A 65 -2.10 11.01 4.26
N ASP A 66 -2.26 12.31 3.98
CA ASP A 66 -2.98 13.22 4.85
C ASP A 66 -4.41 13.34 4.30
N ILE A 67 -5.38 12.78 5.02
CA ILE A 67 -6.77 12.71 4.55
C ILE A 67 -7.45 14.08 4.47
N GLU A 68 -6.90 15.09 5.11
CA GLU A 68 -7.43 16.46 5.04
C GLU A 68 -6.94 17.22 3.82
N ASN A 69 -5.93 16.68 3.12
CA ASN A 69 -5.40 17.30 1.92
C ASN A 69 -6.10 16.72 0.70
N ASN A 70 -6.81 17.56 -0.07
CA ASN A 70 -7.58 17.12 -1.22
C ASN A 70 -6.78 16.97 -2.51
N ASN A 71 -5.49 17.30 -2.48
CA ASN A 71 -4.63 17.15 -3.66
C ASN A 71 -4.20 15.69 -3.84
N VAL A 72 -3.77 15.36 -5.06
CA VAL A 72 -3.15 14.05 -5.32
C VAL A 72 -1.83 13.97 -4.57
N GLN A 73 -1.68 12.95 -3.74
CA GLN A 73 -0.50 12.79 -2.88
C GLN A 73 0.38 11.63 -3.32
N ALA A 74 -0.18 10.68 -4.08
CA ALA A 74 0.58 9.53 -4.58
C ALA A 74 0.06 9.15 -5.95
N LEU A 75 0.96 8.71 -6.80
CA LEU A 75 0.65 8.23 -8.16
C LEU A 75 1.32 6.89 -8.35
N ILE A 76 0.53 5.90 -8.78
CA ILE A 76 1.02 4.56 -9.06
C ILE A 76 0.78 4.26 -10.53
N VAL A 77 1.85 3.90 -11.23
CA VAL A 77 1.78 3.61 -12.66
C VAL A 77 1.91 2.10 -12.87
N VAL A 78 0.99 1.53 -13.61
CA VAL A 78 0.97 0.08 -13.91
C VAL A 78 0.71 -0.12 -15.40
N PRO A 79 1.12 -1.27 -15.97
CA PRO A 79 1.06 -1.46 -17.42
C PRO A 79 -0.32 -1.80 -17.99
N THR A 80 -1.26 -2.29 -17.16
CA THR A 80 -2.55 -2.72 -17.67
C THR A 80 -3.70 -2.16 -16.84
N ARG A 81 -4.89 -2.08 -17.49
CA ARG A 81 -6.11 -1.69 -16.81
C ARG A 81 -6.47 -2.65 -15.66
N GLU A 82 -6.34 -3.94 -15.92
CA GLU A 82 -6.68 -4.96 -14.92
C GLU A 82 -5.81 -4.80 -13.67
N LEU A 83 -4.51 -4.56 -13.86
CA LEU A 83 -3.60 -4.37 -12.75
C LEU A 83 -3.91 -3.07 -12.00
N ALA A 84 -4.29 -2.02 -12.72
CA ALA A 84 -4.70 -0.76 -12.08
C ALA A 84 -5.89 -0.98 -11.16
N LEU A 85 -6.89 -1.77 -11.58
CA LEU A 85 -8.05 -2.07 -10.75
C LEU A 85 -7.67 -2.91 -9.53
N GLN A 86 -6.81 -3.91 -9.70
CA GLN A 86 -6.34 -4.73 -8.58
C GLN A 86 -5.60 -3.89 -7.54
N VAL A 87 -4.70 -3.02 -7.99
CA VAL A 87 -3.93 -2.15 -7.10
C VAL A 87 -4.86 -1.17 -6.38
N LYS A 88 -5.81 -0.58 -7.11
CA LYS A 88 -6.80 0.31 -6.51
C LYS A 88 -7.57 -0.39 -5.40
N ASP A 89 -8.04 -1.62 -5.65
CA ASP A 89 -8.81 -2.36 -4.65
C ASP A 89 -7.97 -2.66 -3.41
N GLU A 90 -6.73 -3.07 -3.61
CA GLU A 90 -5.86 -3.38 -2.48
C GLU A 90 -5.52 -2.15 -1.66
N ILE A 91 -5.19 -1.03 -2.32
CA ILE A 91 -4.91 0.23 -1.62
C ILE A 91 -6.16 0.71 -0.87
N SER A 92 -7.34 0.61 -1.51
CA SER A 92 -8.59 1.01 -0.87
C SER A 92 -8.88 0.16 0.38
N ASN A 93 -8.57 -1.13 0.32
CA ASN A 93 -8.76 -2.01 1.48
C ASN A 93 -7.77 -1.69 2.60
N ILE A 94 -6.51 -1.42 2.28
CA ILE A 94 -5.50 -1.06 3.27
C ILE A 94 -5.85 0.29 3.93
N GLY A 95 -6.30 1.25 3.14
CA GLY A 95 -6.63 2.58 3.63
C GLY A 95 -8.06 2.77 4.11
N ARG A 96 -8.83 1.70 4.20
CA ARG A 96 -10.28 1.75 4.45
C ARG A 96 -10.64 2.50 5.73
N PHE A 97 -10.02 2.16 6.84
CA PHE A 97 -10.37 2.75 8.13
C PHE A 97 -9.79 4.15 8.31
N LYS A 98 -8.74 4.47 7.57
CA LYS A 98 -8.19 5.81 7.54
C LYS A 98 -8.96 6.71 6.56
N LYS A 99 -9.89 6.13 5.79
CA LYS A 99 -10.75 6.81 4.81
C LYS A 99 -9.97 7.39 3.63
N ILE A 100 -8.96 6.66 3.20
CA ILE A 100 -8.15 7.04 2.05
C ILE A 100 -8.94 6.81 0.77
N ARG A 101 -8.88 7.77 -0.15
CA ARG A 101 -9.53 7.69 -1.46
C ARG A 101 -8.50 7.31 -2.51
N CYS A 102 -8.84 6.31 -3.31
CA CYS A 102 -7.99 5.84 -4.39
C CYS A 102 -8.83 5.64 -5.65
N SER A 103 -8.37 6.16 -6.77
CA SER A 103 -9.06 6.02 -8.05
C SER A 103 -8.12 5.43 -9.08
N ALA A 104 -8.67 4.58 -9.95
CA ALA A 104 -7.93 4.06 -11.09
C ALA A 104 -8.28 4.89 -12.32
N ILE A 105 -7.27 5.28 -13.09
CA ILE A 105 -7.42 6.09 -14.29
C ILE A 105 -6.78 5.35 -15.46
N PHE A 106 -7.51 5.20 -16.55
CA PHE A 106 -6.99 4.56 -17.76
C PHE A 106 -7.16 5.49 -18.96
N GLY A 107 -6.41 5.21 -20.01
CA GLY A 107 -6.66 5.83 -21.30
C GLY A 107 -8.06 5.43 -21.81
N LYS A 108 -8.72 6.27 -22.59
CA LYS A 108 -10.06 6.03 -23.17
C LYS A 108 -11.18 5.94 -22.15
N GLN A 109 -11.04 6.57 -21.00
CA GLN A 109 -12.19 6.75 -20.13
C GLN A 109 -13.08 7.88 -20.65
N PRO A 110 -14.40 7.72 -20.51
CA PRO A 110 -15.30 8.82 -20.89
C PRO A 110 -15.13 10.02 -19.97
#